data_e8a814d1a451ddde8a9e359e096db05d
#
_entry.id   e8a814d1a451ddde8a9e359e096db05d
#
_cell.length_a   1.000
_cell.length_b   1.000
_cell.length_c   1.000
_cell.angle_alpha   90.00
_cell.angle_beta   90.00
_cell.angle_gamma   90.00
#
_symmetry.space_group_name_H-M   'P 1'
#
loop_
_entity.id
_entity.type
_entity.pdbx_description
1 polymer ?
#
loop_
_entity_poly.entity_id
_entity_poly.type
_entity_poly.pdbx_seq_one_letter_code
_entity_poly.pdbx_strand_id
1 'polypeptide(L)'
;KAYHAAGWEVLAADIDRQMLDFAMLQGAVNGELTEDAQADCDLILIAVYPRAAVEYLQKHGAKIGKKPVVIDCCGTKRAVCEACFPLAEQYGFTYLGGHPMAGTHNSGFKYATATMYHGAPMVLVPADHNNIELLSRVKELLSPAGFGRFSVTTAEKHDEMIAFTSQMAHV
;
A
#
# COMPACT_ATOMS: atom_id res chain seq x y z
N LYS A 1 0.01 11.97 4.74
CA LYS A 1 0.77 13.25 4.87
C LYS A 1 1.44 13.64 3.54
N ALA A 2 2.27 12.78 2.91
CA ALA A 2 2.94 13.11 1.64
C ALA A 2 1.97 13.46 0.52
N TYR A 3 0.95 12.64 0.29
CA TYR A 3 -0.09 12.87 -0.73
C TYR A 3 -0.86 14.16 -0.49
N HIS A 4 -1.28 14.41 0.74
CA HIS A 4 -1.97 15.66 1.09
C HIS A 4 -1.08 16.88 0.86
N ALA A 5 0.20 16.81 1.25
CA ALA A 5 1.18 17.86 1.00
C ALA A 5 1.43 18.11 -0.50
N ALA A 6 1.25 17.07 -1.34
CA ALA A 6 1.33 17.17 -2.80
C ALA A 6 0.02 17.65 -3.46
N GLY A 7 -1.00 18.01 -2.67
CA GLY A 7 -2.28 18.54 -3.16
C GLY A 7 -3.29 17.47 -3.60
N TRP A 8 -3.09 16.22 -3.22
CA TRP A 8 -4.06 15.15 -3.47
C TRP A 8 -5.18 15.18 -2.44
N GLU A 9 -6.39 14.80 -2.85
CA GLU A 9 -7.44 14.45 -1.92
C GLU A 9 -7.11 13.10 -1.28
N VAL A 10 -7.09 13.04 0.04
CA VAL A 10 -6.72 11.86 0.81
C VAL A 10 -7.86 11.48 1.73
N LEU A 11 -8.41 10.30 1.52
CA LEU A 11 -9.39 9.68 2.41
C LEU A 11 -8.70 8.56 3.19
N ALA A 12 -9.13 8.32 4.42
CA ALA A 12 -8.57 7.27 5.25
C ALA A 12 -9.65 6.47 5.98
N ALA A 13 -9.34 5.21 6.25
CA ALA A 13 -10.08 4.35 7.16
C ALA A 13 -9.12 3.73 8.17
N ASP A 14 -9.54 3.65 9.41
CA ASP A 14 -8.82 2.96 10.49
C ASP A 14 -9.84 2.34 11.44
N ILE A 15 -9.51 1.19 12.03
CA ILE A 15 -10.31 0.57 13.09
C ILE A 15 -10.25 1.37 14.39
N ASP A 16 -9.18 2.13 14.61
CA ASP A 16 -9.02 3.07 15.70
C ASP A 16 -9.60 4.44 15.31
N ARG A 17 -10.80 4.70 15.76
CA ARG A 17 -11.51 5.96 15.49
C ARG A 17 -10.73 7.19 15.99
N GLN A 18 -10.08 7.08 17.14
CA GLN A 18 -9.30 8.19 17.71
C GLN A 18 -8.10 8.54 16.81
N MET A 19 -7.48 7.51 16.24
CA MET A 19 -6.36 7.69 15.31
C MET A 19 -6.81 8.37 14.02
N LEU A 20 -7.97 8.00 13.48
CA LEU A 20 -8.55 8.63 12.29
C LEU A 20 -8.92 10.09 12.56
N ASP A 21 -9.59 10.37 13.68
CA ASP A 21 -9.97 11.74 14.08
C ASP A 21 -8.72 12.61 14.29
N PHE A 22 -7.66 12.04 14.86
CA PHE A 22 -6.39 12.74 15.02
C PHE A 22 -5.72 13.04 13.67
N ALA A 23 -5.76 12.10 12.72
CA ALA A 23 -5.23 12.33 11.38
C ALA A 23 -5.99 13.44 10.63
N MET A 24 -7.31 13.51 10.78
CA MET A 24 -8.14 14.59 10.23
C MET A 24 -7.81 15.93 10.91
N LEU A 25 -7.72 15.97 12.24
CA LEU A 25 -7.39 17.18 12.99
C LEU A 25 -6.02 17.75 12.61
N GLN A 26 -5.04 16.88 12.31
CA GLN A 26 -3.71 17.27 11.86
C GLN A 26 -3.66 17.70 10.38
N GLY A 27 -4.79 17.69 9.68
CA GLY A 27 -4.83 18.03 8.25
C GLY A 27 -4.04 17.06 7.37
N ALA A 28 -3.90 15.81 7.79
CA ALA A 28 -3.18 14.81 7.00
C ALA A 28 -4.06 14.08 6.01
N VAL A 29 -5.38 14.09 6.25
CA VAL A 29 -6.42 13.52 5.39
C VAL A 29 -7.59 14.49 5.28
N ASN A 30 -8.31 14.41 4.16
CA ASN A 30 -9.46 15.28 3.87
C ASN A 30 -10.77 14.72 4.45
N GLY A 31 -10.83 13.42 4.72
CA GLY A 31 -12.03 12.78 5.25
C GLY A 31 -11.89 11.28 5.46
N GLU A 32 -13.00 10.67 5.84
CA GLU A 32 -13.11 9.22 6.02
C GLU A 32 -13.38 8.52 4.68
N LEU A 33 -12.68 7.41 4.44
CA LEU A 33 -12.91 6.54 3.30
C LEU A 33 -14.16 5.68 3.58
N THR A 34 -15.25 5.99 2.92
CA THR A 34 -16.47 5.18 2.93
C THR A 34 -16.41 4.05 1.90
N GLU A 35 -17.27 3.03 2.04
CA GLU A 35 -17.34 1.94 1.07
C GLU A 35 -17.62 2.43 -0.35
N ASP A 36 -18.53 3.39 -0.50
CA ASP A 36 -18.92 3.90 -1.82
C ASP A 36 -17.84 4.80 -2.46
N ALA A 37 -17.02 5.46 -1.65
CA ALA A 37 -15.94 6.31 -2.15
C ALA A 37 -14.73 5.51 -2.69
N GLN A 38 -14.62 4.22 -2.41
CA GLN A 38 -13.49 3.41 -2.85
C GLN A 38 -13.37 3.35 -4.38
N ALA A 39 -14.48 3.23 -5.08
CA ALA A 39 -14.51 3.12 -6.55
C ALA A 39 -14.05 4.40 -7.26
N ASP A 40 -14.09 5.54 -6.60
CA ASP A 40 -13.67 6.84 -7.14
C ASP A 40 -12.18 7.14 -6.92
N CYS A 41 -11.53 6.40 -6.02
CA CYS A 41 -10.10 6.55 -5.78
C CYS A 41 -9.26 6.23 -7.03
N ASP A 42 -8.10 6.85 -7.15
CA ASP A 42 -7.08 6.47 -8.14
C ASP A 42 -6.11 5.42 -7.57
N LEU A 43 -5.84 5.51 -6.27
CA LEU A 43 -4.94 4.63 -5.53
C LEU A 43 -5.53 4.28 -4.17
N ILE A 44 -5.48 3.00 -3.80
CA ILE A 44 -5.81 2.51 -2.46
C ILE A 44 -4.56 1.86 -1.87
N LEU A 45 -4.03 2.44 -0.79
CA LEU A 45 -2.90 1.88 -0.05
C LEU A 45 -3.40 1.14 1.19
N ILE A 46 -3.13 -0.15 1.26
CA ILE A 46 -3.52 -1.00 2.41
C ILE A 46 -2.31 -1.14 3.33
N ALA A 47 -2.23 -0.27 4.35
CA ALA A 47 -1.11 -0.17 5.28
C ALA A 47 -1.47 -0.78 6.64
N VAL A 48 -1.89 -2.04 6.64
CA VAL A 48 -2.26 -2.81 7.83
C VAL A 48 -1.48 -4.14 7.86
N TYR A 49 -1.66 -4.93 8.93
CA TYR A 49 -1.03 -6.26 9.00
C TYR A 49 -1.54 -7.21 7.89
N PRO A 50 -0.73 -8.19 7.45
CA PRO A 50 -1.04 -9.07 6.33
C PRO A 50 -2.43 -9.72 6.39
N ARG A 51 -2.81 -10.26 7.54
CA ARG A 51 -4.13 -10.85 7.74
C ARG A 51 -5.26 -9.83 7.57
N ALA A 52 -5.11 -8.65 8.16
CA ALA A 52 -6.10 -7.58 8.05
C ALA A 52 -6.23 -7.05 6.62
N ALA A 53 -5.13 -7.05 5.84
CA ALA A 53 -5.16 -6.67 4.42
C ALA A 53 -6.02 -7.65 3.60
N VAL A 54 -5.86 -8.95 3.83
CA VAL A 54 -6.67 -9.99 3.17
C VAL A 54 -8.14 -9.88 3.59
N GLU A 55 -8.42 -9.77 4.89
CA GLU A 55 -9.78 -9.62 5.42
C GLU A 55 -10.47 -8.37 4.87
N TYR A 56 -9.73 -7.26 4.71
CA TYR A 56 -10.24 -6.04 4.11
C TYR A 56 -10.68 -6.27 2.65
N LEU A 57 -9.84 -6.90 1.84
CA LEU A 57 -10.16 -7.17 0.43
C LEU A 57 -11.27 -8.22 0.26
N GLN A 58 -11.36 -9.20 1.14
CA GLN A 58 -12.48 -10.15 1.16
C GLN A 58 -13.81 -9.44 1.43
N LYS A 59 -13.82 -8.49 2.36
CA LYS A 59 -15.03 -7.77 2.76
C LYS A 59 -15.43 -6.68 1.76
N HIS A 60 -14.47 -5.93 1.24
CA HIS A 60 -14.72 -4.71 0.48
C HIS A 60 -14.40 -4.82 -1.02
N GLY A 61 -13.74 -5.90 -1.46
CA GLY A 61 -13.26 -6.07 -2.84
C GLY A 61 -14.32 -5.83 -3.92
N ALA A 62 -15.56 -6.28 -3.67
CA ALA A 62 -16.68 -6.08 -4.60
C ALA A 62 -17.06 -4.59 -4.81
N LYS A 63 -16.66 -3.69 -3.91
CA LYS A 63 -16.94 -2.25 -3.95
C LYS A 63 -15.81 -1.41 -4.54
N ILE A 64 -14.61 -1.98 -4.70
CA ILE A 64 -13.43 -1.24 -5.16
C ILE A 64 -13.59 -0.77 -6.62
N GLY A 65 -14.18 -1.59 -7.49
CA GLY A 65 -14.33 -1.23 -8.89
C GLY A 65 -13.03 -1.34 -9.70
N LYS A 66 -13.05 -0.83 -10.95
CA LYS A 66 -11.94 -1.01 -11.91
C LYS A 66 -10.96 0.16 -11.97
N LYS A 67 -11.34 1.32 -11.43
CA LYS A 67 -10.52 2.53 -11.51
C LYS A 67 -9.30 2.47 -10.59
N PRO A 68 -9.44 2.11 -9.30
CA PRO A 68 -8.33 2.14 -8.37
C PRO A 68 -7.24 1.12 -8.69
N VAL A 69 -5.99 1.52 -8.46
CA VAL A 69 -4.91 0.58 -8.23
C VAL A 69 -4.80 0.34 -6.73
N VAL A 70 -4.88 -0.92 -6.32
CA VAL A 70 -4.77 -1.33 -4.92
C VAL A 70 -3.38 -1.87 -4.67
N ILE A 71 -2.70 -1.34 -3.65
CA ILE A 71 -1.35 -1.77 -3.27
C ILE A 71 -1.32 -2.03 -1.77
N ASP A 72 -0.97 -3.24 -1.35
CA ASP A 72 -0.65 -3.48 0.05
C ASP A 72 0.75 -3.00 0.39
N CYS A 73 0.98 -2.63 1.64
CA CYS A 73 2.28 -2.16 2.14
C CYS A 73 2.90 -3.14 3.16
N CYS A 74 2.52 -4.41 3.12
CA CYS A 74 2.98 -5.41 4.07
C CYS A 74 4.47 -5.77 3.89
N GLY A 75 5.12 -6.14 4.98
CA GLY A 75 6.54 -6.55 4.96
C GLY A 75 6.79 -7.96 4.41
N THR A 76 5.75 -8.79 4.21
CA THR A 76 5.80 -10.12 3.59
C THR A 76 4.88 -10.17 2.40
N LYS A 77 5.23 -10.92 1.35
CA LYS A 77 4.48 -10.90 0.08
C LYS A 77 3.80 -12.22 -0.26
N ARG A 78 4.43 -13.36 0.03
CA ARG A 78 3.94 -14.67 -0.42
C ARG A 78 2.48 -14.91 0.00
N ALA A 79 2.21 -14.92 1.29
CA ALA A 79 0.86 -15.21 1.80
C ALA A 79 -0.17 -14.14 1.41
N VAL A 80 0.22 -12.86 1.39
CA VAL A 80 -0.69 -11.76 1.03
C VAL A 80 -1.03 -11.81 -0.45
N CYS A 81 -0.04 -11.95 -1.34
CA CYS A 81 -0.26 -12.00 -2.78
C CYS A 81 -1.05 -13.24 -3.20
N GLU A 82 -0.73 -14.41 -2.61
CA GLU A 82 -1.47 -15.67 -2.85
C GLU A 82 -2.97 -15.53 -2.54
N ALA A 83 -3.31 -14.80 -1.48
CA ALA A 83 -4.71 -14.55 -1.11
C ALA A 83 -5.35 -13.42 -1.92
N CYS A 84 -4.62 -12.34 -2.23
CA CYS A 84 -5.20 -11.12 -2.80
C CYS A 84 -5.30 -11.14 -4.33
N PHE A 85 -4.42 -11.82 -5.07
CA PHE A 85 -4.55 -11.94 -6.53
C PHE A 85 -5.85 -12.60 -6.98
N PRO A 86 -6.28 -13.75 -6.39
CA PRO A 86 -7.58 -14.34 -6.74
C PRO A 86 -8.77 -13.43 -6.42
N LEU A 87 -8.72 -12.66 -5.33
CA LEU A 87 -9.76 -11.69 -5.00
C LEU A 87 -9.83 -10.55 -6.03
N ALA A 88 -8.67 -10.06 -6.46
CA ALA A 88 -8.58 -9.03 -7.49
C ALA A 88 -9.17 -9.53 -8.83
N GLU A 89 -8.85 -10.75 -9.22
CA GLU A 89 -9.43 -11.38 -10.41
C GLU A 89 -10.94 -11.58 -10.29
N GLN A 90 -11.40 -12.11 -9.16
CA GLN A 90 -12.82 -12.35 -8.87
C GLN A 90 -13.66 -11.07 -8.96
N TYR A 91 -13.18 -9.96 -8.37
CA TYR A 91 -13.92 -8.70 -8.29
C TYR A 91 -13.54 -7.69 -9.39
N GLY A 92 -12.50 -7.96 -10.16
CA GLY A 92 -12.09 -7.17 -11.33
C GLY A 92 -11.38 -5.87 -11.00
N PHE A 93 -10.74 -5.74 -9.82
CA PHE A 93 -9.89 -4.59 -9.49
C PHE A 93 -8.41 -4.90 -9.75
N THR A 94 -7.62 -3.84 -9.94
CA THR A 94 -6.15 -3.98 -10.11
C THR A 94 -5.46 -4.05 -8.76
N TYR A 95 -4.67 -5.11 -8.51
CA TYR A 95 -3.90 -5.29 -7.29
C TYR A 95 -2.42 -5.56 -7.57
N LEU A 96 -1.55 -4.97 -6.77
CA LEU A 96 -0.13 -5.29 -6.68
C LEU A 96 0.27 -5.48 -5.22
N GLY A 97 1.13 -6.44 -4.96
CA GLY A 97 1.87 -6.46 -3.70
C GLY A 97 2.87 -5.30 -3.66
N GLY A 98 3.00 -4.65 -2.51
CA GLY A 98 3.95 -3.58 -2.27
C GLY A 98 4.73 -3.77 -0.98
N HIS A 99 5.97 -3.27 -0.93
CA HIS A 99 6.73 -3.18 0.30
C HIS A 99 7.61 -1.93 0.25
N PRO A 100 7.18 -0.82 0.90
CA PRO A 100 8.04 0.33 1.07
C PRO A 100 9.16 -0.02 2.05
N MET A 101 10.41 0.03 1.56
CA MET A 101 11.60 -0.38 2.31
C MET A 101 12.11 0.73 3.23
N ALA A 102 11.20 1.30 4.02
CA ALA A 102 11.50 2.27 5.05
C ALA A 102 10.45 2.18 6.16
N GLY A 103 10.83 2.58 7.34
CA GLY A 103 9.96 2.59 8.49
C GLY A 103 10.73 2.95 9.75
N THR A 104 10.00 3.09 10.85
CA THR A 104 10.55 3.26 12.19
C THR A 104 10.15 2.07 13.04
N HIS A 105 10.82 1.89 14.16
CA HIS A 105 10.45 0.87 15.15
C HIS A 105 9.11 1.17 15.85
N ASN A 106 8.60 2.38 15.66
CA ASN A 106 7.33 2.84 16.21
C ASN A 106 6.23 2.74 15.17
N SER A 107 5.05 2.30 15.59
CA SER A 107 3.84 2.24 14.76
C SER A 107 2.87 3.36 15.12
N GLY A 108 1.96 3.63 14.19
CA GLY A 108 0.88 4.60 14.36
C GLY A 108 1.16 5.96 13.73
N PHE A 109 0.07 6.67 13.46
CA PHE A 109 0.05 7.92 12.70
C PHE A 109 0.96 9.02 13.28
N LYS A 110 1.13 9.10 14.61
CA LYS A 110 1.94 10.14 15.26
C LYS A 110 3.42 10.10 14.85
N TYR A 111 3.92 8.93 14.43
CA TYR A 111 5.30 8.75 13.98
C TYR A 111 5.47 8.92 12.46
N ALA A 112 4.37 8.99 11.71
CA ALA A 112 4.41 9.19 10.28
C ALA A 112 4.82 10.62 9.93
N THR A 113 5.73 10.77 8.97
CA THR A 113 6.12 12.06 8.38
C THR A 113 5.85 12.06 6.87
N ALA A 114 5.73 13.25 6.28
CA ALA A 114 5.54 13.38 4.83
C ALA A 114 6.76 12.88 4.02
N THR A 115 7.93 12.88 4.65
CA THR A 115 9.21 12.53 4.00
C THR A 115 9.72 11.14 4.36
N MET A 116 8.92 10.33 5.05
CA MET A 116 9.33 9.02 5.55
C MET A 116 9.93 8.11 4.47
N TYR A 117 9.40 8.18 3.26
CA TYR A 117 9.79 7.33 2.13
C TYR A 117 10.72 8.00 1.13
N HIS A 118 11.14 9.26 1.37
CA HIS A 118 12.02 9.97 0.47
C HIS A 118 13.34 9.21 0.25
N GLY A 119 13.62 8.89 -0.99
CA GLY A 119 14.82 8.15 -1.38
C GLY A 119 14.78 6.64 -1.07
N ALA A 120 13.78 6.16 -0.32
CA ALA A 120 13.66 4.74 0.01
C ALA A 120 13.30 3.89 -1.22
N PRO A 121 13.69 2.60 -1.25
CA PRO A 121 13.21 1.67 -2.26
C PRO A 121 11.74 1.31 -2.04
N MET A 122 11.00 1.14 -3.14
CA MET A 122 9.68 0.51 -3.16
C MET A 122 9.76 -0.79 -3.96
N VAL A 123 9.44 -1.91 -3.33
CA VAL A 123 9.33 -3.20 -4.01
C VAL A 123 7.89 -3.41 -4.46
N LEU A 124 7.71 -3.82 -5.71
CA LEU A 124 6.44 -4.10 -6.35
C LEU A 124 6.36 -5.56 -6.79
N VAL A 125 5.24 -6.20 -6.53
CA VAL A 125 4.94 -7.57 -6.92
C VAL A 125 3.64 -7.55 -7.72
N PRO A 126 3.70 -7.33 -9.05
CA PRO A 126 2.53 -7.40 -9.92
C PRO A 126 2.17 -8.84 -10.26
N ALA A 127 0.93 -9.10 -10.68
CA ALA A 127 0.53 -10.39 -11.25
C ALA A 127 1.22 -10.66 -12.60
N ASP A 128 1.38 -9.63 -13.43
CA ASP A 128 2.11 -9.67 -14.69
C ASP A 128 3.28 -8.68 -14.66
N HIS A 129 4.50 -9.22 -14.68
CA HIS A 129 5.75 -8.43 -14.65
C HIS A 129 6.03 -7.69 -15.96
N ASN A 130 5.37 -8.07 -17.06
CA ASN A 130 5.55 -7.46 -18.37
C ASN A 130 4.54 -6.33 -18.65
N ASN A 131 3.62 -6.06 -17.74
CA ASN A 131 2.65 -4.98 -17.89
C ASN A 131 3.30 -3.62 -17.57
N ILE A 132 4.06 -3.11 -18.55
CA ILE A 132 4.82 -1.85 -18.43
C ILE A 132 3.90 -0.65 -18.24
N GLU A 133 2.72 -0.64 -18.86
CA GLU A 133 1.74 0.43 -18.71
C GLU A 133 1.25 0.53 -17.26
N LEU A 134 0.89 -0.61 -16.64
CA LEU A 134 0.52 -0.65 -15.23
C LEU A 134 1.66 -0.20 -14.32
N LEU A 135 2.87 -0.69 -14.55
CA LEU A 135 4.04 -0.31 -13.74
C LEU A 135 4.36 1.18 -13.85
N SER A 136 4.22 1.78 -15.04
CA SER A 136 4.38 3.22 -15.25
C SER A 136 3.31 4.00 -14.48
N ARG A 137 2.05 3.61 -14.58
CA ARG A 137 0.94 4.22 -13.82
C ARG A 137 1.17 4.12 -12.30
N VAL A 138 1.59 2.95 -11.80
CA VAL A 138 1.90 2.76 -10.37
C VAL A 138 3.01 3.70 -9.92
N LYS A 139 4.07 3.86 -10.71
CA LYS A 139 5.16 4.78 -10.41
C LYS A 139 4.68 6.24 -10.32
N GLU A 140 3.80 6.67 -11.22
CA GLU A 140 3.19 8.00 -11.18
C GLU A 140 2.32 8.18 -9.93
N LEU A 141 1.45 7.21 -9.62
CA LEU A 141 0.60 7.23 -8.44
C LEU A 141 1.39 7.24 -7.13
N LEU A 142 2.57 6.64 -7.09
CA LEU A 142 3.44 6.60 -5.91
C LEU A 142 4.42 7.79 -5.84
N SER A 143 4.46 8.68 -6.85
CA SER A 143 5.39 9.81 -6.90
C SER A 143 5.32 10.74 -5.69
N PRO A 144 4.14 11.04 -5.09
CA PRO A 144 4.09 11.92 -3.92
C PRO A 144 4.81 11.37 -2.69
N ALA A 145 4.99 10.07 -2.59
CA ALA A 145 5.74 9.44 -1.49
C ALA A 145 7.26 9.66 -1.59
N GLY A 146 7.78 10.03 -2.77
CA GLY A 146 9.19 10.37 -2.97
C GLY A 146 10.14 9.18 -2.97
N PHE A 147 9.67 7.98 -3.33
CA PHE A 147 10.54 6.80 -3.47
C PHE A 147 11.68 7.05 -4.44
N GLY A 148 12.91 6.67 -4.06
CA GLY A 148 14.11 6.86 -4.87
C GLY A 148 14.32 5.75 -5.91
N ARG A 149 13.78 4.56 -5.67
CA ARG A 149 13.94 3.40 -6.55
C ARG A 149 12.72 2.49 -6.49
N PHE A 150 12.36 1.94 -7.64
CA PHE A 150 11.36 0.88 -7.75
C PHE A 150 12.03 -0.42 -8.19
N SER A 151 11.69 -1.52 -7.54
CA SER A 151 12.14 -2.87 -7.88
C SER A 151 10.92 -3.75 -8.11
N VAL A 152 10.92 -4.51 -9.20
CA VAL A 152 9.84 -5.45 -9.53
C VAL A 152 10.36 -6.86 -9.32
N THR A 153 9.61 -7.70 -8.60
CA THR A 153 10.00 -9.08 -8.28
C THR A 153 8.79 -9.97 -8.07
N THR A 154 8.98 -11.26 -7.85
CA THR A 154 7.92 -12.18 -7.40
C THR A 154 7.79 -12.19 -5.88
N ALA A 155 6.65 -12.67 -5.38
CA ALA A 155 6.41 -12.78 -3.93
C ALA A 155 7.42 -13.70 -3.24
N GLU A 156 7.80 -14.81 -3.90
CA GLU A 156 8.77 -15.78 -3.40
C GLU A 156 10.15 -15.17 -3.27
N LYS A 157 10.64 -14.55 -4.35
CA LYS A 157 11.97 -13.90 -4.36
C LYS A 157 12.04 -12.74 -3.37
N HIS A 158 10.93 -11.99 -3.21
CA HIS A 158 10.85 -10.94 -2.21
C HIS A 158 11.07 -11.52 -0.81
N ASP A 159 10.29 -12.53 -0.42
CA ASP A 159 10.33 -13.08 0.94
C ASP A 159 11.67 -13.79 1.22
N GLU A 160 12.28 -14.44 0.22
CA GLU A 160 13.62 -15.00 0.32
C GLU A 160 14.67 -13.91 0.59
N MET A 161 14.61 -12.79 -0.14
CA MET A 161 15.53 -11.65 0.07
C MET A 161 15.35 -11.05 1.48
N ILE A 162 14.11 -10.85 1.94
CA ILE A 162 13.83 -10.29 3.26
C ILE A 162 14.32 -11.23 4.36
N ALA A 163 14.11 -12.54 4.25
CA ALA A 163 14.62 -13.52 5.19
C ALA A 163 16.15 -13.48 5.29
N PHE A 164 16.84 -13.40 4.15
CA PHE A 164 18.30 -13.32 4.10
C PHE A 164 18.84 -12.04 4.75
N THR A 165 18.27 -10.88 4.42
CA THR A 165 18.70 -9.58 4.99
C THR A 165 18.43 -9.47 6.49
N SER A 166 17.29 -10.03 6.96
CA SER A 166 16.95 -10.06 8.38
C SER A 166 17.88 -10.95 9.20
N GLN A 167 18.35 -12.09 8.64
CA GLN A 167 19.31 -12.97 9.29
C GLN A 167 20.71 -12.33 9.41
N MET A 168 21.13 -11.57 8.40
CA MET A 168 22.44 -10.89 8.42
C MET A 168 22.53 -9.74 9.42
N ALA A 169 21.41 -9.18 9.85
CA ALA A 169 21.38 -8.11 10.85
C ALA A 169 21.58 -8.60 12.30
N HIS A 170 21.65 -9.91 12.50
CA HIS A 170 21.83 -10.55 13.83
C HIS A 170 23.18 -11.28 13.98
N VAL A 171 24.17 -11.03 13.13
CA VAL A 171 25.54 -11.58 13.22
C VAL A 171 26.50 -10.53 13.73
#